data_0aab4d4b168f0a039bfa9b96c4246a4d
#
_entry.id   0aab4d4b168f0a039bfa9b96c4246a4d
#
_cell.length_a   1.000
_cell.length_b   1.000
_cell.length_c   1.000
_cell.angle_alpha   90.00
_cell.angle_beta   90.00
_cell.angle_gamma   90.00
#
_symmetry.space_group_name_H-M   'P 1'
#
loop_
_entity.id
_entity.type
_entity.pdbx_description
1 polymer ?
#
loop_
_entity_poly.entity_id
_entity_poly.type
_entity_poly.pdbx_seq_one_letter_code
_entity_poly.pdbx_strand_id
1 'polypeptide(L)'
;GFIPWDDDADIAMLYEDYKRFIVALKQDLPQEYTFQCFDTDKRYNPLIPGMKIRKKGTYLKEVNTLLANRCTECDGIFIDVFVYDYCSASKTMDLPLRMLNQLIMPFIILFDNLGMNPVFLKRWFVSNARMYGKLNEGSKKIGFDLTWTFKSPLKPFIFDYDDIYPVQYVPFEDTQLPIAHHPHEYLCTAIAPSYMTLPPEEEQKPKHIVDIRL
;
A
#
# COMPACT_ATOMS: atom_id res chain seq x y z
N GLY A 1 7.70 -2.09 -20.24
CA GLY A 1 6.41 -1.51 -20.64
C GLY A 1 5.31 -1.89 -19.70
N PHE A 2 4.15 -1.27 -19.87
CA PHE A 2 2.96 -1.55 -19.09
C PHE A 2 2.31 -2.88 -19.46
N ILE A 3 1.68 -3.56 -18.51
CA ILE A 3 0.78 -4.66 -18.78
C ILE A 3 -0.50 -4.05 -19.39
N PRO A 4 -0.94 -4.48 -20.60
CA PRO A 4 -2.00 -3.75 -21.34
C PRO A 4 -3.36 -3.66 -20.67
N TRP A 5 -3.66 -4.53 -19.69
CA TRP A 5 -4.93 -4.57 -18.97
C TRP A 5 -4.81 -4.17 -17.51
N ASP A 6 -3.60 -3.75 -17.06
CA ASP A 6 -3.36 -3.27 -15.71
C ASP A 6 -3.73 -1.79 -15.62
N ASP A 7 -4.52 -1.42 -14.62
CA ASP A 7 -5.14 -0.10 -14.51
C ASP A 7 -4.71 0.67 -13.26
N ASP A 8 -3.70 0.18 -12.54
CA ASP A 8 -3.11 0.85 -11.39
C ASP A 8 -1.56 0.91 -11.47
N ALA A 9 -0.98 1.71 -10.62
CA ALA A 9 0.46 1.81 -10.46
C ALA A 9 0.80 1.90 -8.97
N ASP A 10 1.58 0.94 -8.52
CA ASP A 10 1.92 0.77 -7.13
C ASP A 10 3.42 0.92 -6.90
N ILE A 11 3.78 1.64 -5.86
CA ILE A 11 5.14 1.64 -5.32
C ILE A 11 5.12 1.22 -3.86
N ALA A 12 6.21 0.64 -3.40
CA ALA A 12 6.36 0.23 -2.01
C ALA A 12 7.70 0.70 -1.46
N MET A 13 7.74 1.06 -0.18
CA MET A 13 8.96 1.47 0.49
C MET A 13 8.90 1.13 1.98
N LEU A 14 10.08 1.01 2.62
CA LEU A 14 10.16 0.86 4.07
C LEU A 14 9.60 2.09 4.78
N TYR A 15 9.04 1.89 5.97
CA TYR A 15 8.44 2.97 6.76
C TYR A 15 9.39 4.14 7.03
N GLU A 16 10.67 3.89 7.22
CA GLU A 16 11.66 4.96 7.39
C GLU A 16 11.80 5.82 6.14
N ASP A 17 11.81 5.22 4.95
CA ASP A 17 11.84 5.94 3.68
C ASP A 17 10.51 6.62 3.39
N TYR A 18 9.39 6.00 3.75
CA TYR A 18 8.07 6.61 3.68
C TYR A 18 7.97 7.91 4.49
N LYS A 19 8.55 7.97 5.68
CA LYS A 19 8.62 9.21 6.47
C LYS A 19 9.43 10.30 5.76
N ARG A 20 10.58 9.93 5.20
CA ARG A 20 11.42 10.85 4.42
C ARG A 20 10.70 11.32 3.17
N PHE A 21 9.99 10.42 2.52
CA PHE A 21 9.19 10.70 1.33
C PHE A 21 8.07 11.71 1.61
N ILE A 22 7.35 11.61 2.74
CA ILE A 22 6.37 12.62 3.16
C ILE A 22 7.03 14.00 3.28
N VAL A 23 8.24 14.08 3.83
CA VAL A 23 8.95 15.37 3.96
C VAL A 23 9.31 15.92 2.59
N ALA A 24 9.84 15.09 1.69
CA ALA A 24 10.19 15.49 0.33
C ALA A 24 8.94 15.95 -0.45
N LEU A 25 7.83 15.22 -0.38
CA LEU A 25 6.59 15.60 -1.04
C LEU A 25 6.03 16.95 -0.55
N LYS A 26 6.20 17.28 0.74
CA LYS A 26 5.78 18.60 1.27
C LYS A 26 6.62 19.74 0.72
N GLN A 27 7.85 19.49 0.32
CA GLN A 27 8.78 20.50 -0.16
C GLN A 27 8.77 20.64 -1.68
N ASP A 28 8.77 19.51 -2.39
CA ASP A 28 9.13 19.44 -3.80
C ASP A 28 8.01 18.91 -4.71
N LEU A 29 6.82 18.53 -4.16
CA LEU A 29 5.74 18.01 -4.99
C LEU A 29 5.23 19.12 -5.95
N PRO A 30 5.23 18.88 -7.28
CA PRO A 30 4.71 19.85 -8.24
C PRO A 30 3.24 20.22 -7.97
N GLN A 31 2.86 21.46 -8.31
CA GLN A 31 1.55 22.02 -7.93
C GLN A 31 0.35 21.28 -8.54
N GLU A 32 0.54 20.59 -9.66
CA GLU A 32 -0.46 19.75 -10.32
C GLU A 32 -0.76 18.45 -9.57
N TYR A 33 0.03 18.10 -8.57
CA TYR A 33 -0.18 16.93 -7.74
C TYR A 33 -0.57 17.29 -6.31
N THR A 34 -1.10 16.31 -5.60
CA THR A 34 -1.34 16.33 -4.15
C THR A 34 -1.15 14.93 -3.60
N PHE A 35 -0.97 14.80 -2.30
CA PHE A 35 -0.92 13.48 -1.68
C PHE A 35 -1.84 13.41 -0.45
N GLN A 36 -2.35 12.22 -0.19
CA GLN A 36 -3.27 11.91 0.89
C GLN A 36 -2.70 10.74 1.70
N CYS A 37 -2.50 10.92 2.99
CA CYS A 37 -2.09 9.86 3.91
C CYS A 37 -2.55 10.16 5.33
N PHE A 38 -2.65 9.13 6.17
CA PHE A 38 -3.11 9.27 7.56
C PHE A 38 -2.15 10.09 8.44
N ASP A 39 -0.88 10.17 8.10
CA ASP A 39 0.10 10.95 8.85
C ASP A 39 -0.18 12.45 8.76
N THR A 40 -0.67 12.93 7.63
CA THR A 40 -0.97 14.34 7.38
C THR A 40 -2.44 14.70 7.56
N ASP A 41 -3.36 13.80 7.27
CA ASP A 41 -4.81 14.01 7.41
C ASP A 41 -5.48 12.83 8.10
N LYS A 42 -6.03 13.05 9.29
CA LYS A 42 -6.70 12.02 10.08
C LYS A 42 -8.06 11.57 9.54
N ARG A 43 -8.53 12.19 8.46
CA ARG A 43 -9.68 11.72 7.68
C ARG A 43 -9.34 10.56 6.76
N TYR A 44 -8.06 10.47 6.34
CA TYR A 44 -7.59 9.38 5.48
C TYR A 44 -7.87 8.02 6.12
N ASN A 45 -8.26 7.05 5.30
CA ASN A 45 -8.53 5.70 5.77
C ASN A 45 -7.24 4.87 5.75
N PRO A 46 -6.68 4.46 6.91
CA PRO A 46 -5.44 3.70 6.95
C PRO A 46 -5.59 2.24 6.48
N LEU A 47 -6.78 1.81 6.09
CA LEU A 47 -7.04 0.48 5.51
C LEU A 47 -6.77 0.43 3.99
N ILE A 48 -6.69 1.58 3.34
CA ILE A 48 -6.22 1.70 1.96
C ILE A 48 -4.68 1.86 1.96
N PRO A 49 -4.00 1.84 0.81
CA PRO A 49 -2.54 2.03 0.78
C PRO A 49 -2.08 3.20 1.65
N GLY A 50 -0.87 3.11 2.20
CA GLY A 50 -0.35 4.09 3.14
C GLY A 50 -0.44 5.54 2.68
N MET A 51 -0.40 5.76 1.35
CA MET A 51 -0.57 7.06 0.72
C MET A 51 -1.12 6.89 -0.69
N LYS A 52 -1.90 7.88 -1.16
CA LYS A 52 -2.21 8.10 -2.58
C LYS A 52 -1.62 9.43 -3.04
N ILE A 53 -0.84 9.41 -4.12
CA ILE A 53 -0.38 10.62 -4.80
C ILE A 53 -1.31 10.84 -5.98
N ARG A 54 -2.02 11.98 -6.02
CA ARG A 54 -3.09 12.24 -6.97
C ARG A 54 -2.77 13.41 -7.90
N LYS A 55 -3.19 13.29 -9.16
CA LYS A 55 -3.12 14.37 -10.15
C LYS A 55 -4.38 15.22 -10.06
N LYS A 56 -4.22 16.51 -9.77
CA LYS A 56 -5.32 17.49 -9.72
C LYS A 56 -5.90 17.72 -11.11
N GLY A 57 -7.17 18.09 -11.16
CA GLY A 57 -7.87 18.37 -12.42
C GLY A 57 -8.30 17.12 -13.19
N THR A 58 -8.00 15.93 -12.68
CA THR A 58 -8.48 14.66 -13.21
C THR A 58 -9.47 14.01 -12.23
N TYR A 59 -10.17 12.98 -12.66
CA TYR A 59 -11.10 12.22 -11.83
C TYR A 59 -10.92 10.72 -12.07
N LEU A 60 -10.96 9.93 -11.00
CA LEU A 60 -10.91 8.49 -11.06
C LEU A 60 -11.81 7.89 -9.97
N LYS A 61 -12.69 6.98 -10.38
CA LYS A 61 -13.56 6.22 -9.49
C LYS A 61 -13.12 4.77 -9.45
N GLU A 62 -12.77 4.30 -8.25
CA GLU A 62 -12.43 2.89 -7.99
C GLU A 62 -13.68 2.02 -7.77
N VAL A 63 -13.56 0.72 -8.05
CA VAL A 63 -14.62 -0.28 -7.83
C VAL A 63 -14.99 -0.42 -6.36
N ASN A 64 -14.05 -0.18 -5.47
CA ASN A 64 -14.22 -0.48 -4.04
C ASN A 64 -15.12 0.52 -3.34
N THR A 65 -16.24 0.03 -2.81
CA THR A 65 -17.23 0.82 -2.08
C THR A 65 -17.21 0.59 -0.56
N LEU A 66 -16.43 -0.39 -0.07
CA LEU A 66 -16.40 -0.72 1.36
C LEU A 66 -15.52 0.21 2.19
N LEU A 67 -14.50 0.79 1.55
CA LEU A 67 -13.50 1.63 2.23
C LEU A 67 -13.75 3.09 1.91
N ALA A 68 -14.55 3.75 2.76
CA ALA A 68 -14.77 5.17 2.61
C ALA A 68 -13.46 5.97 2.80
N ASN A 69 -13.06 6.72 1.78
CA ASN A 69 -12.04 7.77 1.91
C ASN A 69 -12.73 9.12 2.13
N ARG A 70 -12.37 9.79 3.22
CA ARG A 70 -12.95 11.10 3.58
C ARG A 70 -12.12 12.28 3.11
N CYS A 71 -10.99 12.03 2.47
CA CYS A 71 -10.18 13.05 1.80
C CYS A 71 -10.71 13.20 0.37
N THR A 72 -11.74 14.02 0.20
CA THR A 72 -12.47 14.17 -1.07
C THR A 72 -12.09 15.43 -1.83
N GLU A 73 -11.07 16.15 -1.38
CA GLU A 73 -10.61 17.38 -2.03
C GLU A 73 -9.97 17.16 -3.40
N CYS A 74 -9.53 15.92 -3.66
CA CYS A 74 -9.00 15.51 -4.94
C CYS A 74 -9.28 14.02 -5.16
N ASP A 75 -10.08 13.70 -6.15
CA ASP A 75 -10.42 12.36 -6.60
C ASP A 75 -9.74 12.02 -7.95
N GLY A 76 -8.56 12.63 -8.19
CA GLY A 76 -7.80 12.47 -9.43
C GLY A 76 -7.13 11.10 -9.56
N ILE A 77 -6.60 10.85 -10.75
CA ILE A 77 -5.74 9.70 -11.04
C ILE A 77 -4.63 9.64 -10.00
N PHE A 78 -4.25 8.44 -9.59
CA PHE A 78 -3.31 8.28 -8.48
C PHE A 78 -2.27 7.18 -8.72
N ILE A 79 -1.23 7.24 -7.90
CA ILE A 79 -0.27 6.17 -7.64
C ILE A 79 -0.45 5.77 -6.18
N ASP A 80 -0.55 4.47 -5.91
CA ASP A 80 -0.58 3.94 -4.56
C ASP A 80 0.82 3.73 -3.99
N VAL A 81 1.00 4.15 -2.74
CA VAL A 81 2.26 3.98 -2.00
C VAL A 81 2.01 3.06 -0.82
N PHE A 82 2.52 1.85 -0.93
CA PHE A 82 2.46 0.86 0.14
C PHE A 82 3.62 1.03 1.12
N VAL A 83 3.34 0.75 2.37
CA VAL A 83 4.35 0.77 3.42
C VAL A 83 4.79 -0.65 3.72
N TYR A 84 6.07 -0.91 3.56
CA TYR A 84 6.73 -2.10 4.11
C TYR A 84 7.34 -1.76 5.46
N ASP A 85 7.41 -2.76 6.32
CA ASP A 85 8.10 -2.64 7.59
C ASP A 85 8.78 -3.97 7.95
N TYR A 86 9.62 -3.94 8.97
CA TYR A 86 10.27 -5.13 9.46
C TYR A 86 9.26 -6.08 10.09
N CYS A 87 9.39 -7.38 9.75
CA CYS A 87 8.50 -8.43 10.19
C CYS A 87 9.23 -9.44 11.06
N SER A 88 8.49 -10.06 11.99
CA SER A 88 9.01 -11.15 12.79
C SER A 88 9.22 -12.42 11.94
N ALA A 89 10.35 -13.08 12.11
CA ALA A 89 10.56 -14.42 11.57
C ALA A 89 9.73 -15.48 12.31
N SER A 90 9.22 -15.16 13.51
CA SER A 90 8.44 -16.07 14.36
C SER A 90 6.94 -15.83 14.17
N LYS A 91 6.22 -16.85 13.69
CA LYS A 91 4.76 -16.81 13.55
C LYS A 91 4.02 -16.58 14.87
N THR A 92 4.57 -17.04 15.98
CA THR A 92 3.98 -16.85 17.31
C THR A 92 4.02 -15.40 17.78
N MET A 93 5.03 -14.64 17.35
CA MET A 93 5.14 -13.21 17.65
C MET A 93 4.36 -12.34 16.64
N ASP A 94 4.32 -12.78 15.38
CA ASP A 94 3.66 -12.08 14.28
C ASP A 94 2.13 -12.15 14.36
N LEU A 95 1.59 -13.35 14.56
CA LEU A 95 0.15 -13.62 14.44
C LEU A 95 -0.72 -12.81 15.42
N PRO A 96 -0.42 -12.66 16.71
CA PRO A 96 -1.29 -11.95 17.64
C PRO A 96 -1.52 -10.48 17.26
N LEU A 97 -0.47 -9.78 16.83
CA LEU A 97 -0.58 -8.37 16.46
C LEU A 97 -1.30 -8.18 15.12
N ARG A 98 -1.11 -9.11 14.18
CA ARG A 98 -1.91 -9.13 12.93
C ARG A 98 -3.38 -9.39 13.22
N MET A 99 -3.68 -10.35 14.08
CA MET A 99 -5.06 -10.65 14.50
C MET A 99 -5.72 -9.44 15.20
N LEU A 100 -4.97 -8.71 16.03
CA LEU A 100 -5.50 -7.51 16.69
C LEU A 100 -5.93 -6.46 15.65
N ASN A 101 -5.12 -6.19 14.64
CA ASN A 101 -5.48 -5.26 13.57
C ASN A 101 -6.67 -5.78 12.74
N GLN A 102 -6.74 -7.09 12.47
CA GLN A 102 -7.90 -7.70 11.81
C GLN A 102 -9.20 -7.50 12.61
N LEU A 103 -9.13 -7.55 13.94
CA LEU A 103 -10.30 -7.32 14.82
C LEU A 103 -10.71 -5.85 14.90
N ILE A 104 -9.76 -4.92 14.78
CA ILE A 104 -10.05 -3.47 14.80
C ILE A 104 -10.65 -3.01 13.46
N MET A 105 -10.22 -3.58 12.36
CA MET A 105 -10.59 -3.20 10.99
C MET A 105 -12.12 -3.09 10.77
N PRO A 106 -12.96 -4.07 11.13
CA PRO A 106 -14.40 -3.98 10.90
C PRO A 106 -15.07 -2.78 11.58
N PHE A 107 -14.56 -2.38 12.74
CA PHE A 107 -15.07 -1.20 13.46
C PHE A 107 -14.70 0.09 12.75
N ILE A 108 -13.49 0.19 12.20
CA ILE A 108 -13.10 1.35 11.38
C ILE A 108 -14.03 1.45 10.17
N ILE A 109 -14.24 0.35 9.44
CA ILE A 109 -15.12 0.29 8.27
C ILE A 109 -16.55 0.69 8.65
N LEU A 110 -17.09 0.11 9.72
CA LEU A 110 -18.44 0.40 10.18
C LEU A 110 -18.63 1.89 10.49
N PHE A 111 -17.75 2.48 11.29
CA PHE A 111 -17.89 3.87 11.70
C PHE A 111 -17.65 4.83 10.54
N ASP A 112 -16.67 4.56 9.67
CA ASP A 112 -16.46 5.37 8.47
C ASP A 112 -17.67 5.35 7.54
N ASN A 113 -18.31 4.18 7.34
CA ASN A 113 -19.53 4.05 6.52
C ASN A 113 -20.78 4.68 7.18
N LEU A 114 -20.84 4.77 8.50
CA LEU A 114 -21.87 5.52 9.22
C LEU A 114 -21.66 7.04 9.22
N GLY A 115 -20.66 7.53 8.51
CA GLY A 115 -20.37 8.96 8.43
C GLY A 115 -19.54 9.50 9.61
N MET A 116 -19.11 8.66 10.54
CA MET A 116 -18.25 9.02 11.67
C MET A 116 -16.79 8.79 11.30
N ASN A 117 -15.90 9.69 11.73
CA ASN A 117 -14.46 9.48 11.57
C ASN A 117 -13.87 8.89 12.87
N PRO A 118 -13.62 7.58 12.96
CA PRO A 118 -13.14 6.95 14.19
C PRO A 118 -11.63 7.17 14.40
N VAL A 119 -11.19 8.43 14.53
CA VAL A 119 -9.78 8.80 14.61
C VAL A 119 -9.03 8.03 15.71
N PHE A 120 -9.69 7.75 16.84
CA PHE A 120 -9.07 6.98 17.92
C PHE A 120 -8.73 5.54 17.49
N LEU A 121 -9.67 4.85 16.84
CA LEU A 121 -9.44 3.50 16.32
C LEU A 121 -8.38 3.49 15.22
N LYS A 122 -8.44 4.46 14.30
CA LYS A 122 -7.43 4.63 13.24
C LYS A 122 -6.03 4.85 13.81
N ARG A 123 -5.91 5.70 14.85
CA ARG A 123 -4.63 5.92 15.53
C ARG A 123 -4.12 4.64 16.19
N TRP A 124 -4.97 3.92 16.90
CA TRP A 124 -4.60 2.66 17.54
C TRP A 124 -4.12 1.64 16.51
N PHE A 125 -4.89 1.45 15.44
CA PHE A 125 -4.57 0.57 14.32
C PHE A 125 -3.18 0.86 13.71
N VAL A 126 -2.91 2.13 13.40
CA VAL A 126 -1.61 2.57 12.85
C VAL A 126 -0.50 2.45 13.90
N SER A 127 -0.74 2.85 15.16
CA SER A 127 0.25 2.72 16.23
C SER A 127 0.67 1.27 16.46
N ASN A 128 -0.26 0.32 16.37
CA ASN A 128 0.05 -1.09 16.49
C ASN A 128 0.99 -1.56 15.37
N ALA A 129 0.75 -1.11 14.13
CA ALA A 129 1.64 -1.41 13.01
C ALA A 129 3.05 -0.84 13.24
N ARG A 130 3.16 0.43 13.67
CA ARG A 130 4.46 1.09 13.92
C ARG A 130 5.21 0.47 15.08
N MET A 131 4.51 0.10 16.16
CA MET A 131 5.11 -0.63 17.28
C MET A 131 5.67 -1.98 16.81
N TYR A 132 4.92 -2.71 16.00
CA TYR A 132 5.35 -4.00 15.48
C TYR A 132 6.62 -3.87 14.61
N GLY A 133 6.65 -2.94 13.65
CA GLY A 133 7.84 -2.69 12.83
C GLY A 133 9.06 -2.34 13.67
N LYS A 134 8.88 -1.45 14.67
CA LYS A 134 9.96 -1.05 15.58
C LYS A 134 10.48 -2.23 16.43
N LEU A 135 9.62 -3.11 16.90
CA LEU A 135 10.02 -4.31 17.67
C LEU A 135 10.82 -5.30 16.82
N ASN A 136 10.66 -5.26 15.51
CA ASN A 136 11.35 -6.14 14.56
C ASN A 136 12.43 -5.42 13.77
N GLU A 137 12.79 -4.20 14.13
CA GLU A 137 13.80 -3.41 13.43
C GLU A 137 15.11 -4.20 13.28
N GLY A 138 15.66 -4.20 12.06
CA GLY A 138 16.84 -4.98 11.71
C GLY A 138 16.57 -6.48 11.44
N SER A 139 15.32 -6.93 11.44
CA SER A 139 14.98 -8.27 10.99
C SER A 139 15.38 -8.47 9.51
N LYS A 140 15.74 -9.71 9.17
CA LYS A 140 15.93 -10.11 7.77
C LYS A 140 14.63 -10.35 7.01
N LYS A 141 13.49 -10.11 7.62
CA LYS A 141 12.17 -10.25 7.02
C LYS A 141 11.49 -8.89 6.98
N ILE A 142 10.96 -8.54 5.82
CA ILE A 142 10.15 -7.33 5.60
C ILE A 142 8.88 -7.71 4.85
N GLY A 143 7.87 -6.84 4.90
CA GLY A 143 6.63 -7.08 4.17
C GLY A 143 5.65 -5.94 4.37
N PHE A 144 4.45 -6.09 3.84
CA PHE A 144 3.39 -5.14 4.13
C PHE A 144 3.22 -4.99 5.64
N ASP A 145 3.17 -3.77 6.11
CA ASP A 145 2.97 -3.48 7.52
C ASP A 145 1.59 -3.98 8.00
N LEU A 146 1.33 -3.90 9.31
CA LEU A 146 0.07 -4.40 9.86
C LEU A 146 -1.16 -3.55 9.48
N THR A 147 -1.01 -2.46 8.74
CA THR A 147 -2.16 -1.72 8.22
C THR A 147 -2.76 -2.40 6.99
N TRP A 148 -1.99 -3.21 6.26
CA TRP A 148 -2.48 -4.01 5.15
C TRP A 148 -3.15 -5.28 5.63
N THR A 149 -4.46 -5.24 5.83
CA THR A 149 -5.27 -6.31 6.43
C THR A 149 -6.06 -7.16 5.43
N PHE A 150 -5.96 -6.88 4.13
CA PHE A 150 -6.71 -7.61 3.09
C PHE A 150 -6.13 -8.98 2.76
N LYS A 151 -4.95 -9.30 3.28
CA LYS A 151 -4.38 -10.64 3.20
C LYS A 151 -4.67 -11.40 4.50
N SER A 152 -4.83 -12.72 4.39
CA SER A 152 -4.98 -13.56 5.57
C SER A 152 -3.78 -13.38 6.53
N PRO A 153 -4.01 -13.16 7.83
CA PRO A 153 -2.94 -13.07 8.82
C PRO A 153 -2.12 -14.36 8.93
N LEU A 154 -2.66 -15.49 8.45
CA LEU A 154 -1.96 -16.79 8.41
C LEU A 154 -1.02 -16.90 7.22
N LYS A 155 -1.21 -16.09 6.19
CA LYS A 155 -0.39 -16.06 4.96
C LYS A 155 -0.10 -14.60 4.57
N PRO A 156 0.62 -13.84 5.40
CA PRO A 156 0.97 -12.45 5.07
C PRO A 156 2.00 -12.43 3.92
N PHE A 157 2.11 -11.28 3.25
CA PHE A 157 3.18 -11.00 2.31
C PHE A 157 4.45 -10.64 3.11
N ILE A 158 5.35 -11.59 3.25
CA ILE A 158 6.64 -11.42 3.93
C ILE A 158 7.73 -11.90 2.98
N PHE A 159 8.73 -11.04 2.77
CA PHE A 159 9.87 -11.23 1.90
C PHE A 159 11.16 -11.33 2.71
N ASP A 160 12.19 -11.91 2.15
CA ASP A 160 13.54 -11.73 2.66
C ASP A 160 14.00 -10.30 2.33
N TYR A 161 14.67 -9.65 3.29
CA TYR A 161 15.21 -8.30 3.10
C TYR A 161 16.13 -8.24 1.88
N ASP A 162 16.98 -9.26 1.73
CA ASP A 162 17.97 -9.35 0.65
C ASP A 162 17.33 -9.61 -0.73
N ASP A 163 16.06 -10.04 -0.79
CA ASP A 163 15.33 -10.15 -2.06
C ASP A 163 14.83 -8.78 -2.56
N ILE A 164 14.65 -7.82 -1.67
CA ILE A 164 14.17 -6.48 -2.00
C ILE A 164 15.32 -5.48 -2.11
N TYR A 165 16.27 -5.52 -1.18
CA TYR A 165 17.37 -4.55 -1.06
C TYR A 165 18.76 -5.17 -1.25
N PRO A 166 19.71 -4.41 -1.85
CA PRO A 166 19.53 -3.08 -2.44
C PRO A 166 18.69 -3.13 -3.72
N VAL A 167 17.82 -2.16 -3.94
CA VAL A 167 17.02 -2.10 -5.16
C VAL A 167 17.89 -1.97 -6.41
N GLN A 168 17.41 -2.50 -7.53
CA GLN A 168 18.01 -2.33 -8.84
C GLN A 168 17.24 -1.31 -9.66
N TYR A 169 17.92 -0.49 -10.45
CA TYR A 169 17.29 0.42 -11.40
C TYR A 169 17.26 -0.21 -12.78
N VAL A 170 16.08 -0.30 -13.35
CA VAL A 170 15.88 -0.87 -14.69
C VAL A 170 15.18 0.12 -15.61
N PRO A 171 15.50 0.10 -16.92
CA PRO A 171 14.77 0.92 -17.89
C PRO A 171 13.28 0.59 -17.90
N PHE A 172 12.46 1.63 -17.86
CA PHE A 172 11.00 1.53 -17.98
C PHE A 172 10.51 2.73 -18.80
N GLU A 173 10.01 2.46 -20.01
CA GLU A 173 9.66 3.48 -21.00
C GLU A 173 10.82 4.49 -21.23
N ASP A 174 10.62 5.75 -20.91
CA ASP A 174 11.59 6.85 -21.03
C ASP A 174 12.35 7.16 -19.74
N THR A 175 12.23 6.31 -18.73
CA THR A 175 12.83 6.51 -17.41
C THR A 175 13.50 5.23 -16.86
N GLN A 176 13.97 5.30 -15.64
CA GLN A 176 14.46 4.16 -14.87
C GLN A 176 13.66 4.05 -13.56
N LEU A 177 13.19 2.86 -13.24
CA LEU A 177 12.45 2.60 -12.01
C LEU A 177 13.21 1.61 -11.13
N PRO A 178 13.13 1.79 -9.79
CA PRO A 178 13.66 0.81 -8.84
C PRO A 178 12.77 -0.42 -8.78
N ILE A 179 13.39 -1.58 -8.83
CA ILE A 179 12.73 -2.88 -8.61
C ILE A 179 13.46 -3.66 -7.51
N ALA A 180 12.84 -4.70 -7.02
CA ALA A 180 13.43 -5.61 -6.03
C ALA A 180 14.77 -6.17 -6.52
N HIS A 181 15.69 -6.48 -5.59
CA HIS A 181 17.01 -7.04 -5.90
C HIS A 181 16.90 -8.39 -6.63
N HIS A 182 16.02 -9.25 -6.15
CA HIS A 182 15.68 -10.53 -6.77
C HIS A 182 14.21 -10.51 -7.24
N PRO A 183 13.91 -9.95 -8.46
CA PRO A 183 12.52 -9.76 -8.90
C PRO A 183 11.72 -11.05 -9.02
N HIS A 184 12.38 -12.18 -9.34
CA HIS A 184 11.71 -13.48 -9.45
C HIS A 184 11.17 -13.94 -8.10
N GLU A 185 11.98 -13.91 -7.06
CA GLU A 185 11.62 -14.29 -5.69
C GLU A 185 10.52 -13.39 -5.14
N TYR A 186 10.65 -12.08 -5.41
CA TYR A 186 9.61 -11.10 -5.07
C TYR A 186 8.28 -11.46 -5.73
N LEU A 187 8.25 -11.65 -7.05
CA LEU A 187 7.03 -11.91 -7.82
C LEU A 187 6.40 -13.26 -7.47
N CYS A 188 7.21 -14.29 -7.19
CA CYS A 188 6.72 -15.58 -6.68
C CYS A 188 5.98 -15.44 -5.36
N THR A 189 6.44 -14.55 -4.48
CA THR A 189 5.82 -14.31 -3.17
C THR A 189 4.63 -13.36 -3.25
N ALA A 190 4.75 -12.26 -4.00
CA ALA A 190 3.73 -11.22 -4.11
C ALA A 190 2.53 -11.65 -4.96
N ILE A 191 2.78 -12.38 -6.04
CA ILE A 191 1.75 -12.82 -6.99
C ILE A 191 1.56 -14.33 -6.89
N ALA A 192 2.41 -15.10 -7.58
CA ALA A 192 2.45 -16.56 -7.56
C ALA A 192 3.69 -17.06 -8.33
N PRO A 193 4.13 -18.31 -8.12
CA PRO A 193 5.20 -18.90 -8.94
C PRO A 193 4.88 -18.93 -10.45
N SER A 194 3.59 -18.86 -10.80
CA SER A 194 3.11 -18.84 -12.19
C SER A 194 2.95 -17.43 -12.78
N TYR A 195 3.54 -16.39 -12.19
CA TYR A 195 3.33 -14.99 -12.58
C TYR A 195 3.69 -14.70 -14.06
N MET A 196 4.54 -15.51 -14.67
CA MET A 196 4.87 -15.41 -16.10
C MET A 196 3.83 -16.06 -17.03
N THR A 197 2.84 -16.77 -16.49
CA THR A 197 1.77 -17.37 -17.27
C THR A 197 0.70 -16.32 -17.51
N LEU A 198 0.38 -16.06 -18.78
CA LEU A 198 -0.69 -15.13 -19.13
C LEU A 198 -2.02 -15.64 -18.55
N PRO A 199 -2.78 -14.75 -17.90
CA PRO A 199 -4.12 -15.09 -17.43
C PRO A 199 -5.06 -15.36 -18.64
N PRO A 200 -6.19 -16.06 -18.46
CA PRO A 200 -7.20 -16.20 -19.48
C PRO A 200 -7.66 -14.85 -20.05
N GLU A 201 -8.05 -14.79 -21.33
CA GLU A 201 -8.45 -13.54 -21.99
C GLU A 201 -9.57 -12.81 -21.24
N GLU A 202 -10.49 -13.53 -20.62
CA GLU A 202 -11.58 -12.99 -19.81
C GLU A 202 -11.10 -12.24 -18.55
N GLU A 203 -9.89 -12.52 -18.08
CA GLU A 203 -9.24 -11.85 -16.96
C GLU A 203 -8.31 -10.70 -17.40
N GLN A 204 -7.99 -10.59 -18.68
CA GLN A 204 -7.16 -9.55 -19.26
C GLN A 204 -7.96 -8.24 -19.47
N LYS A 205 -8.43 -7.64 -18.41
CA LYS A 205 -9.22 -6.40 -18.42
C LYS A 205 -9.03 -5.62 -17.13
N PRO A 206 -9.23 -4.29 -17.15
CA PRO A 206 -9.18 -3.45 -15.95
C PRO A 206 -10.08 -3.98 -14.85
N LYS A 207 -9.59 -3.96 -13.61
CA LYS A 207 -10.29 -4.54 -12.45
C LYS A 207 -10.64 -3.51 -11.37
N HIS A 208 -9.93 -2.39 -11.34
CA HIS A 208 -9.99 -1.44 -10.23
C HIS A 208 -10.72 -0.14 -10.58
N ILE A 209 -10.76 0.24 -11.86
CA ILE A 209 -11.31 1.52 -12.32
C ILE A 209 -12.72 1.35 -12.90
N VAL A 210 -13.65 2.20 -12.44
CA VAL A 210 -15.04 2.26 -12.95
C VAL A 210 -15.23 3.44 -13.89
N ASP A 211 -14.64 4.60 -13.60
CA ASP A 211 -14.77 5.83 -14.38
C ASP A 211 -13.47 6.63 -14.26
N ILE A 212 -13.01 7.21 -15.37
CA ILE A 212 -11.82 8.03 -15.44
C ILE A 212 -12.06 9.24 -16.35
N ARG A 213 -11.61 10.42 -15.92
CA ARG A 213 -11.62 11.65 -16.71
C ARG A 213 -10.26 12.36 -16.56
N LEU A 214 -9.67 12.67 -17.70
CA LEU A 214 -8.36 13.33 -17.81
C LEU A 214 -8.49 14.83 -17.79
#